data_57b40dac5ae2aca4f7d5265d3a0a0e21
#
_entry.id   57b40dac5ae2aca4f7d5265d3a0a0e21
#
_cell.length_a   1.000
_cell.length_b   1.000
_cell.length_c   1.000
_cell.angle_alpha   90.00
_cell.angle_beta   90.00
_cell.angle_gamma   90.00
#
_symmetry.space_group_name_H-M   'P 1'
#
loop_
_entity.id
_entity.type
_entity.pdbx_description
1 polymer ?
#
loop_
_entity_poly.entity_id
_entity_poly.type
_entity_poly.pdbx_seq_one_letter_code
_entity_poly.pdbx_strand_id
1 'polypeptide(L)'
;MERRAFIGVLTGSFLAAPFTAEAQRDTKAYRVGILSSDAPQDPRAVELLDGLRDLGYIEGKNLVIRGRWADGDLDRLPALAAELVSSQVDVIVTIGAAVWAAKRQTSTVPIVIAFSGDTVATGVVSNFARPGGNITGLSFMATDLAAKRLELLKKAFPGIAHVAVLYNPGEVATVPELQETATAARALGVTLQLLQGHRADELENLFAAAARERSEALIVFAHGFAYRNRSRIAELAARQRLPAMFGWREFVEAGGLMSYLSLIHISEPTRPY
;
A
#
# COMPACT_ATOMS: atom_id res chain seq x y z
N MET A 1 -34.84 59.46 -58.29
CA MET A 1 -33.65 58.81 -58.76
C MET A 1 -32.86 58.44 -57.54
N GLU A 2 -32.60 57.35 -57.15
CA GLU A 2 -32.95 55.91 -57.25
C GLU A 2 -32.53 55.27 -55.93
N ARG A 3 -33.52 54.83 -55.16
CA ARG A 3 -33.34 54.18 -53.83
C ARG A 3 -32.97 52.69 -53.96
N ARG A 4 -32.51 52.21 -55.14
CA ARG A 4 -32.43 50.79 -55.45
C ARG A 4 -31.00 50.22 -55.51
N ALA A 5 -29.94 51.03 -55.32
CA ALA A 5 -28.56 50.55 -55.48
C ALA A 5 -27.79 50.27 -54.16
N PHE A 6 -28.44 50.43 -52.98
CA PHE A 6 -27.72 50.30 -51.68
C PHE A 6 -28.04 49.01 -50.91
N ILE A 7 -28.85 48.12 -51.44
CA ILE A 7 -29.25 46.87 -50.75
C ILE A 7 -28.49 45.63 -51.27
N GLY A 8 -27.67 45.78 -52.36
CA GLY A 8 -27.03 44.65 -53.01
C GLY A 8 -25.62 44.28 -52.50
N VAL A 9 -24.99 44.98 -51.54
CA VAL A 9 -23.60 44.75 -51.13
C VAL A 9 -23.47 44.20 -49.69
N LEU A 10 -24.55 44.06 -48.94
CA LEU A 10 -24.53 43.59 -47.55
C LEU A 10 -24.93 42.11 -47.33
N THR A 11 -25.20 41.35 -48.40
CA THR A 11 -25.66 39.94 -48.29
C THR A 11 -24.61 38.92 -48.72
N GLY A 12 -23.35 39.32 -49.00
CA GLY A 12 -22.28 38.42 -49.56
C GLY A 12 -21.14 38.03 -48.61
N SER A 13 -21.08 38.50 -47.35
CA SER A 13 -19.89 38.34 -46.53
C SER A 13 -20.09 37.57 -45.22
N PHE A 14 -21.19 36.84 -45.05
CA PHE A 14 -21.47 36.10 -43.81
C PHE A 14 -21.38 34.57 -43.94
N LEU A 15 -20.83 34.00 -44.98
CA LEU A 15 -20.86 32.57 -45.24
C LEU A 15 -19.46 31.93 -45.48
N ALA A 16 -18.41 32.39 -44.81
CA ALA A 16 -17.12 31.66 -44.83
C ALA A 16 -16.28 32.00 -43.58
N ALA A 17 -16.81 31.79 -42.39
CA ALA A 17 -15.98 31.52 -41.24
C ALA A 17 -16.09 30.02 -40.97
N PRO A 18 -15.00 29.23 -41.12
CA PRO A 18 -15.00 27.89 -40.60
C PRO A 18 -15.08 28.03 -39.09
N PHE A 19 -16.23 27.66 -38.51
CA PHE A 19 -16.33 27.39 -37.07
C PHE A 19 -15.51 26.14 -36.74
N THR A 20 -14.19 26.22 -36.80
CA THR A 20 -13.33 25.37 -36.03
C THR A 20 -13.25 25.95 -34.61
N ALA A 21 -14.37 26.05 -33.95
CA ALA A 21 -14.41 26.00 -32.50
C ALA A 21 -14.19 24.54 -32.13
N GLU A 22 -13.00 24.00 -32.38
CA GLU A 22 -12.47 22.95 -31.50
C GLU A 22 -12.44 23.60 -30.13
N ALA A 23 -13.47 23.27 -29.35
CA ALA A 23 -13.40 23.49 -27.92
C ALA A 23 -12.14 22.78 -27.48
N GLN A 24 -11.08 23.54 -27.32
CA GLN A 24 -9.88 23.16 -26.59
C GLN A 24 -10.42 22.88 -25.19
N ARG A 25 -10.92 21.63 -24.99
CA ARG A 25 -11.12 21.10 -23.64
C ARG A 25 -9.72 21.22 -23.06
N ASP A 26 -9.51 22.24 -22.23
CA ASP A 26 -8.42 22.25 -21.29
C ASP A 26 -8.51 20.91 -20.57
N THR A 27 -7.83 19.91 -21.08
CA THR A 27 -7.74 18.60 -20.45
C THR A 27 -6.89 18.85 -19.24
N LYS A 28 -7.55 19.16 -18.11
CA LYS A 28 -6.91 19.31 -16.80
C LYS A 28 -5.98 18.09 -16.61
N ALA A 29 -4.69 18.30 -16.63
CA ALA A 29 -3.74 17.24 -16.29
C ALA A 29 -3.77 17.05 -14.78
N TYR A 30 -4.19 15.87 -14.33
CA TYR A 30 -4.19 15.50 -12.91
C TYR A 30 -2.75 15.19 -12.45
N ARG A 31 -2.35 15.74 -11.31
CA ARG A 31 -1.02 15.53 -10.72
C ARG A 31 -1.14 14.51 -9.58
N VAL A 32 -0.70 13.29 -9.82
CA VAL A 32 -0.74 12.21 -8.84
C VAL A 32 0.65 12.03 -8.24
N GLY A 33 0.75 12.22 -6.92
CA GLY A 33 1.93 11.88 -6.15
C GLY A 33 1.87 10.40 -5.75
N ILE A 34 2.94 9.64 -5.97
CA ILE A 34 3.07 8.27 -5.44
C ILE A 34 4.16 8.31 -4.38
N LEU A 35 3.81 7.95 -3.15
CA LEU A 35 4.75 7.79 -2.04
C LEU A 35 4.79 6.32 -1.63
N SER A 36 5.94 5.69 -1.76
CA SER A 36 6.12 4.28 -1.44
C SER A 36 7.27 4.04 -0.47
N SER A 37 7.08 3.09 0.45
CA SER A 37 8.17 2.54 1.26
C SER A 37 9.13 1.64 0.45
N ASP A 38 8.70 1.20 -0.73
CA ASP A 38 9.41 0.26 -1.58
C ASP A 38 10.06 0.94 -2.79
N ALA A 39 10.67 0.16 -3.69
CA ALA A 39 11.31 0.65 -4.90
C ALA A 39 10.30 0.95 -6.03
N PRO A 40 10.66 1.73 -7.06
CA PRO A 40 9.78 2.03 -8.20
C PRO A 40 9.29 0.81 -8.97
N GLN A 41 10.07 -0.28 -8.96
CA GLN A 41 9.75 -1.53 -9.65
C GLN A 41 8.84 -2.45 -8.84
N ASP A 42 8.30 -1.99 -7.71
CA ASP A 42 7.32 -2.76 -6.94
C ASP A 42 6.11 -3.10 -7.83
N PRO A 43 5.75 -4.38 -7.96
CA PRO A 43 4.63 -4.80 -8.83
C PRO A 43 3.33 -4.06 -8.53
N ARG A 44 3.08 -3.71 -7.28
CA ARG A 44 1.87 -2.98 -6.85
C ARG A 44 1.83 -1.55 -7.39
N ALA A 45 2.99 -0.91 -7.53
CA ALA A 45 3.08 0.41 -8.16
C ALA A 45 2.85 0.31 -9.67
N VAL A 46 3.35 -0.73 -10.31
CA VAL A 46 3.13 -1.01 -11.73
C VAL A 46 1.65 -1.26 -12.00
N GLU A 47 1.01 -2.14 -11.22
CA GLU A 47 -0.43 -2.44 -11.34
C GLU A 47 -1.31 -1.19 -11.12
N LEU A 48 -0.94 -0.30 -10.19
CA LEU A 48 -1.62 0.98 -10.00
C LEU A 48 -1.57 1.84 -11.27
N LEU A 49 -0.39 1.96 -11.89
CA LEU A 49 -0.21 2.76 -13.11
C LEU A 49 -0.94 2.14 -14.30
N ASP A 50 -0.95 0.82 -14.41
CA ASP A 50 -1.70 0.11 -15.45
C ASP A 50 -3.22 0.31 -15.26
N GLY A 51 -3.72 0.19 -14.02
CA GLY A 51 -5.13 0.46 -13.72
C GLY A 51 -5.54 1.91 -14.02
N LEU A 52 -4.68 2.89 -13.74
CA LEU A 52 -4.94 4.29 -14.15
C LEU A 52 -5.01 4.42 -15.67
N ARG A 53 -4.14 3.74 -16.41
CA ARG A 53 -4.14 3.74 -17.89
C ARG A 53 -5.42 3.13 -18.44
N ASP A 54 -5.89 2.01 -17.88
CA ASP A 54 -7.14 1.34 -18.27
C ASP A 54 -8.37 2.23 -18.05
N LEU A 55 -8.31 3.11 -17.04
CA LEU A 55 -9.32 4.12 -16.76
C LEU A 55 -9.19 5.39 -17.63
N GLY A 56 -8.22 5.42 -18.55
CA GLY A 56 -8.01 6.54 -19.48
C GLY A 56 -7.12 7.66 -18.95
N TYR A 57 -6.45 7.47 -17.80
CA TYR A 57 -5.44 8.40 -17.28
C TYR A 57 -4.08 8.06 -17.90
N ILE A 58 -3.62 8.88 -18.83
CA ILE A 58 -2.41 8.65 -19.62
C ILE A 58 -1.36 9.68 -19.26
N GLU A 59 -0.19 9.22 -18.79
CA GLU A 59 0.93 10.08 -18.45
C GLU A 59 1.41 10.88 -19.69
N GLY A 60 1.68 12.18 -19.49
CA GLY A 60 2.02 13.11 -20.55
C GLY A 60 0.84 13.65 -21.36
N LYS A 61 -0.39 13.15 -21.13
CA LYS A 61 -1.62 13.61 -21.81
C LYS A 61 -2.58 14.31 -20.85
N ASN A 62 -3.12 13.58 -19.89
CA ASN A 62 -4.04 14.08 -18.87
C ASN A 62 -3.63 13.69 -17.44
N LEU A 63 -2.44 13.09 -17.27
CA LEU A 63 -1.87 12.63 -16.02
C LEU A 63 -0.40 13.05 -15.93
N VAL A 64 0.01 13.52 -14.76
CA VAL A 64 1.41 13.77 -14.37
C VAL A 64 1.69 12.95 -13.11
N ILE A 65 2.64 12.03 -13.17
CA ILE A 65 3.07 11.24 -12.03
C ILE A 65 4.29 11.87 -11.35
N ARG A 66 4.24 11.99 -10.03
CA ARG A 66 5.34 12.43 -9.16
C ARG A 66 5.66 11.31 -8.19
N GLY A 67 6.56 10.40 -8.55
CA GLY A 67 6.98 9.30 -7.69
C GLY A 67 8.04 9.70 -6.66
N ARG A 68 7.90 9.19 -5.41
CA ARG A 68 8.90 9.24 -4.35
C ARG A 68 8.98 7.88 -3.69
N TRP A 69 10.19 7.34 -3.62
CA TRP A 69 10.45 5.95 -3.27
C TRP A 69 11.51 5.89 -2.18
N ALA A 70 11.16 5.24 -1.07
CA ALA A 70 12.07 5.11 0.07
C ALA A 70 13.08 3.96 -0.10
N ASP A 71 12.80 3.02 -1.02
CA ASP A 71 13.65 1.86 -1.32
C ASP A 71 14.00 1.03 -0.06
N GLY A 72 13.00 0.89 0.82
CA GLY A 72 13.13 0.17 2.09
C GLY A 72 13.71 0.97 3.25
N ASP A 73 14.25 2.16 3.02
CA ASP A 73 14.72 3.09 4.06
C ASP A 73 13.56 3.98 4.53
N LEU A 74 12.88 3.54 5.60
CA LEU A 74 11.70 4.21 6.13
C LEU A 74 12.00 5.61 6.68
N ASP A 75 13.24 5.89 7.07
CA ASP A 75 13.64 7.19 7.61
C ASP A 75 13.60 8.30 6.54
N ARG A 76 13.63 7.94 5.27
CA ARG A 76 13.48 8.88 4.13
C ARG A 76 12.04 9.35 3.92
N LEU A 77 11.04 8.58 4.36
CA LEU A 77 9.63 8.85 4.07
C LEU A 77 9.15 10.26 4.47
N PRO A 78 9.51 10.82 5.64
CA PRO A 78 9.08 12.18 6.01
C PRO A 78 9.53 13.26 5.02
N ALA A 79 10.79 13.22 4.58
CA ALA A 79 11.32 14.17 3.60
C ALA A 79 10.66 14.00 2.23
N LEU A 80 10.50 12.76 1.77
CA LEU A 80 9.85 12.44 0.50
C LEU A 80 8.37 12.86 0.47
N ALA A 81 7.67 12.72 1.58
CA ALA A 81 6.29 13.20 1.73
C ALA A 81 6.20 14.73 1.65
N ALA A 82 7.12 15.45 2.32
CA ALA A 82 7.19 16.91 2.26
C ALA A 82 7.45 17.41 0.82
N GLU A 83 8.34 16.75 0.09
CA GLU A 83 8.60 17.05 -1.33
C GLU A 83 7.36 16.88 -2.21
N LEU A 84 6.56 15.82 -2.00
CA LEU A 84 5.32 15.62 -2.75
C LEU A 84 4.29 16.72 -2.46
N VAL A 85 4.11 17.08 -1.20
CA VAL A 85 3.19 18.17 -0.81
C VAL A 85 3.63 19.49 -1.45
N SER A 86 4.93 19.80 -1.40
CA SER A 86 5.48 21.04 -2.01
C SER A 86 5.38 21.06 -3.53
N SER A 87 5.33 19.90 -4.20
CA SER A 87 5.17 19.79 -5.65
C SER A 87 3.72 19.97 -6.13
N GLN A 88 2.82 20.37 -5.24
CA GLN A 88 1.42 20.71 -5.52
C GLN A 88 0.66 19.60 -6.27
N VAL A 89 0.78 18.36 -5.82
CA VAL A 89 -0.01 17.24 -6.33
C VAL A 89 -1.49 17.39 -5.95
N ASP A 90 -2.39 16.89 -6.80
CA ASP A 90 -3.84 16.92 -6.57
C ASP A 90 -4.30 15.79 -5.63
N VAL A 91 -3.52 14.70 -5.58
CA VAL A 91 -3.75 13.54 -4.70
C VAL A 91 -2.42 12.83 -4.43
N ILE A 92 -2.28 12.25 -3.25
CA ILE A 92 -1.14 11.38 -2.90
C ILE A 92 -1.65 9.95 -2.79
N VAL A 93 -1.08 9.03 -3.57
CA VAL A 93 -1.29 7.59 -3.42
C VAL A 93 -0.15 7.01 -2.58
N THR A 94 -0.47 6.27 -1.53
CA THR A 94 0.54 5.67 -0.63
C THR A 94 0.59 4.16 -0.75
N ILE A 95 1.80 3.59 -0.69
CA ILE A 95 2.07 2.17 -0.74
C ILE A 95 2.90 1.78 0.49
N GLY A 96 2.45 0.76 1.24
CA GLY A 96 3.13 0.26 2.42
C GLY A 96 3.12 1.23 3.60
N ALA A 97 4.26 1.41 4.26
CA ALA A 97 4.41 2.26 5.44
C ALA A 97 4.33 3.78 5.16
N ALA A 98 4.21 4.18 3.90
CA ALA A 98 4.28 5.58 3.49
C ALA A 98 3.11 6.45 4.00
N VAL A 99 1.96 5.85 4.30
CA VAL A 99 0.76 6.57 4.73
C VAL A 99 0.98 7.41 5.99
N TRP A 100 1.76 6.92 6.96
CA TRP A 100 2.05 7.65 8.19
C TRP A 100 2.85 8.93 7.93
N ALA A 101 3.78 8.89 6.99
CA ALA A 101 4.54 10.06 6.58
C ALA A 101 3.66 11.07 5.85
N ALA A 102 2.83 10.63 4.88
CA ALA A 102 1.90 11.48 4.17
C ALA A 102 0.90 12.17 5.11
N LYS A 103 0.29 11.42 6.04
CA LYS A 103 -0.66 11.95 7.04
C LYS A 103 -0.06 13.10 7.88
N ARG A 104 1.22 12.99 8.25
CA ARG A 104 1.90 14.05 9.04
C ARG A 104 2.20 15.31 8.24
N GLN A 105 2.31 15.22 6.91
CA GLN A 105 2.69 16.35 6.06
C GLN A 105 1.49 17.15 5.54
N THR A 106 0.30 16.57 5.47
CA THR A 106 -0.87 17.28 4.95
C THR A 106 -2.18 16.78 5.56
N SER A 107 -3.09 17.73 5.80
CA SER A 107 -4.48 17.45 6.18
C SER A 107 -5.47 17.86 5.07
N THR A 108 -4.98 18.41 3.94
CA THR A 108 -5.82 18.98 2.88
C THR A 108 -5.66 18.26 1.55
N VAL A 109 -4.45 17.81 1.19
CA VAL A 109 -4.26 17.01 -0.02
C VAL A 109 -4.86 15.62 0.22
N PRO A 110 -5.78 15.14 -0.62
CA PRO A 110 -6.34 13.80 -0.51
C PRO A 110 -5.26 12.72 -0.51
N ILE A 111 -5.36 11.75 0.39
CA ILE A 111 -4.45 10.61 0.47
C ILE A 111 -5.26 9.35 0.20
N VAL A 112 -4.86 8.60 -0.84
CA VAL A 112 -5.43 7.30 -1.19
C VAL A 112 -4.42 6.23 -0.81
N ILE A 113 -4.79 5.35 0.07
CA ILE A 113 -3.98 4.19 0.44
C ILE A 113 -4.23 3.11 -0.61
N ALA A 114 -3.27 2.87 -1.51
CA ALA A 114 -3.35 1.74 -2.43
C ALA A 114 -3.28 0.43 -1.64
N PHE A 115 -2.41 0.43 -0.61
CA PHE A 115 -2.35 -0.69 0.31
C PHE A 115 -1.47 -0.33 1.53
N SER A 116 -1.88 -0.72 2.74
CA SER A 116 -1.11 -0.48 3.96
C SER A 116 -1.48 -1.49 5.05
N GLY A 117 -0.66 -1.57 6.09
CA GLY A 117 -0.97 -2.29 7.32
C GLY A 117 -2.20 -1.72 8.05
N ASP A 118 -2.54 -2.27 9.20
CA ASP A 118 -3.75 -1.91 9.95
C ASP A 118 -3.82 -0.42 10.30
N THR A 119 -4.61 0.31 9.52
CA THR A 119 -4.70 1.77 9.59
C THR A 119 -5.56 2.27 10.74
N VAL A 120 -6.46 1.45 11.27
CA VAL A 120 -7.26 1.76 12.47
C VAL A 120 -6.44 1.48 13.73
N ALA A 121 -5.86 0.29 13.87
CA ALA A 121 -5.05 -0.07 15.03
C ALA A 121 -3.85 0.87 15.24
N THR A 122 -3.34 1.45 14.16
CA THR A 122 -2.21 2.41 14.19
C THR A 122 -2.65 3.87 14.20
N GLY A 123 -3.95 4.16 14.25
CA GLY A 123 -4.49 5.51 14.35
C GLY A 123 -4.35 6.36 13.07
N VAL A 124 -4.12 5.76 11.92
CA VAL A 124 -4.13 6.49 10.63
C VAL A 124 -5.53 7.02 10.33
N VAL A 125 -6.54 6.19 10.51
CA VAL A 125 -7.95 6.55 10.43
C VAL A 125 -8.68 6.17 11.71
N SER A 126 -9.81 6.83 12.02
CA SER A 126 -10.56 6.58 13.24
C SER A 126 -11.35 5.27 13.19
N ASN A 127 -11.91 4.94 12.03
CA ASN A 127 -12.56 3.67 11.70
C ASN A 127 -12.70 3.53 10.18
N PHE A 128 -13.05 2.35 9.70
CA PHE A 128 -13.14 2.07 8.25
C PHE A 128 -14.36 2.73 7.59
N ALA A 129 -15.49 2.83 8.27
CA ALA A 129 -16.72 3.37 7.68
C ALA A 129 -16.73 4.91 7.65
N ARG A 130 -16.04 5.55 8.59
CA ARG A 130 -15.91 7.00 8.71
C ARG A 130 -14.48 7.35 9.06
N PRO A 131 -13.55 7.32 8.10
CA PRO A 131 -12.12 7.49 8.34
C PRO A 131 -11.81 8.85 8.94
N GLY A 132 -12.57 9.87 8.57
CA GLY A 132 -12.37 11.27 8.95
C GLY A 132 -11.15 11.87 8.25
N GLY A 133 -11.20 13.16 7.95
CA GLY A 133 -10.10 13.88 7.29
C GLY A 133 -9.97 13.57 5.81
N ASN A 134 -8.72 13.55 5.32
CA ASN A 134 -8.38 13.49 3.89
C ASN A 134 -7.85 12.11 3.43
N ILE A 135 -8.12 11.03 4.16
CA ILE A 135 -7.55 9.69 3.90
C ILE A 135 -8.65 8.69 3.56
N THR A 136 -8.44 7.94 2.47
CA THR A 136 -9.28 6.79 2.05
C THR A 136 -8.40 5.69 1.46
N GLY A 137 -8.95 4.52 1.16
CA GLY A 137 -8.22 3.46 0.45
C GLY A 137 -8.38 2.06 1.05
N LEU A 138 -7.32 1.25 0.97
CA LEU A 138 -7.30 -0.14 1.40
C LEU A 138 -6.42 -0.35 2.64
N SER A 139 -6.90 -1.16 3.58
CA SER A 139 -6.19 -1.53 4.81
C SER A 139 -6.17 -3.03 4.99
N PHE A 140 -5.06 -3.58 5.45
CA PHE A 140 -5.01 -4.96 5.91
C PHE A 140 -5.62 -5.09 7.31
N MET A 141 -6.29 -6.20 7.56
CA MET A 141 -6.74 -6.60 8.90
C MET A 141 -5.68 -7.47 9.57
N ALA A 142 -4.42 -7.00 9.58
CA ALA A 142 -3.31 -7.82 10.08
C ALA A 142 -3.42 -8.07 11.59
N THR A 143 -3.78 -7.05 12.35
CA THR A 143 -3.97 -7.11 13.81
C THR A 143 -5.12 -8.03 14.19
N ASP A 144 -6.31 -7.84 13.61
CA ASP A 144 -7.50 -8.65 13.93
C ASP A 144 -7.31 -10.13 13.60
N LEU A 145 -6.46 -10.42 12.60
CA LEU A 145 -6.20 -11.79 12.15
C LEU A 145 -4.96 -12.42 12.79
N ALA A 146 -4.23 -11.71 13.63
CA ALA A 146 -3.00 -12.19 14.26
C ALA A 146 -3.23 -13.45 15.10
N ALA A 147 -4.22 -13.42 16.00
CA ALA A 147 -4.63 -14.58 16.80
C ALA A 147 -5.04 -15.75 15.90
N LYS A 148 -5.82 -15.48 14.85
CA LYS A 148 -6.30 -16.52 13.94
C LYS A 148 -5.18 -17.20 13.15
N ARG A 149 -4.15 -16.47 12.75
CA ARG A 149 -2.97 -17.06 12.11
C ARG A 149 -2.28 -18.08 13.04
N LEU A 150 -2.05 -17.71 14.30
CA LEU A 150 -1.45 -18.61 15.29
C LEU A 150 -2.32 -19.81 15.59
N GLU A 151 -3.65 -19.62 15.75
CA GLU A 151 -4.60 -20.71 15.93
C GLU A 151 -4.58 -21.72 14.77
N LEU A 152 -4.59 -21.22 13.52
CA LEU A 152 -4.56 -22.06 12.33
C LEU A 152 -3.25 -22.84 12.24
N LEU A 153 -2.13 -22.19 12.55
CA LEU A 153 -0.81 -22.85 12.59
C LEU A 153 -0.79 -23.95 13.67
N LYS A 154 -1.25 -23.66 14.89
CA LYS A 154 -1.37 -24.62 15.99
C LYS A 154 -2.32 -25.75 15.68
N LYS A 155 -3.44 -25.48 14.99
CA LYS A 155 -4.40 -26.51 14.55
C LYS A 155 -3.81 -27.45 13.50
N ALA A 156 -3.04 -26.92 12.56
CA ALA A 156 -2.36 -27.70 11.53
C ALA A 156 -1.21 -28.54 12.12
N PHE A 157 -0.54 -28.03 13.15
CA PHE A 157 0.60 -28.65 13.82
C PHE A 157 0.39 -28.64 15.34
N PRO A 158 -0.41 -29.56 15.90
CA PRO A 158 -0.83 -29.50 17.32
C PRO A 158 0.34 -29.58 18.32
N GLY A 159 1.46 -30.21 17.95
CA GLY A 159 2.63 -30.37 18.79
C GLY A 159 3.45 -29.11 19.02
N ILE A 160 3.32 -28.05 18.19
CA ILE A 160 4.18 -26.87 18.30
C ILE A 160 3.98 -26.13 19.62
N ALA A 161 5.08 -25.81 20.30
CA ALA A 161 5.11 -25.03 21.52
C ALA A 161 6.01 -23.79 21.41
N HIS A 162 6.93 -23.78 20.44
CA HIS A 162 7.89 -22.70 20.19
C HIS A 162 7.73 -22.16 18.77
N VAL A 163 7.35 -20.88 18.63
CA VAL A 163 7.07 -20.24 17.33
C VAL A 163 7.95 -19.00 17.15
N ALA A 164 8.73 -18.99 16.08
CA ALA A 164 9.45 -17.79 15.65
C ALA A 164 8.49 -16.80 15.00
N VAL A 165 8.68 -15.51 15.24
CA VAL A 165 7.91 -14.41 14.61
C VAL A 165 8.88 -13.48 13.91
N LEU A 166 8.86 -13.48 12.57
CA LEU A 166 9.66 -12.56 11.75
C LEU A 166 8.88 -11.26 11.50
N TYR A 167 9.41 -10.14 11.96
CA TYR A 167 8.80 -8.83 11.80
C TYR A 167 9.85 -7.72 11.66
N ASN A 168 9.43 -6.54 11.18
CA ASN A 168 10.27 -5.34 11.13
C ASN A 168 9.78 -4.34 12.18
N PRO A 169 10.55 -4.08 13.26
CA PRO A 169 10.13 -3.12 14.30
C PRO A 169 10.06 -1.67 13.83
N GLY A 170 10.69 -1.31 12.70
CA GLY A 170 10.56 0.00 12.07
C GLY A 170 9.20 0.24 11.42
N GLU A 171 8.40 -0.81 11.20
CA GLU A 171 7.06 -0.68 10.64
C GLU A 171 6.00 -0.57 11.75
N VAL A 172 5.37 0.60 11.88
CA VAL A 172 4.40 0.92 12.96
C VAL A 172 3.27 -0.11 13.04
N ALA A 173 2.82 -0.66 11.91
CA ALA A 173 1.74 -1.64 11.84
C ALA A 173 2.09 -2.98 12.51
N THR A 174 3.36 -3.29 12.70
CA THR A 174 3.76 -4.57 13.32
C THR A 174 3.61 -4.57 14.85
N VAL A 175 3.53 -3.40 15.49
CA VAL A 175 3.40 -3.28 16.95
C VAL A 175 2.08 -3.87 17.47
N PRO A 176 0.90 -3.43 17.00
CA PRO A 176 -0.37 -4.01 17.44
C PRO A 176 -0.50 -5.49 17.02
N GLU A 177 -0.03 -5.86 15.83
CA GLU A 177 -0.03 -7.26 15.38
C GLU A 177 0.77 -8.18 16.31
N LEU A 178 1.94 -7.71 16.81
CA LEU A 178 2.76 -8.44 17.76
C LEU A 178 2.07 -8.58 19.13
N GLN A 179 1.40 -7.53 19.60
CA GLN A 179 0.65 -7.56 20.86
C GLN A 179 -0.47 -8.61 20.84
N GLU A 180 -1.26 -8.64 19.76
CA GLU A 180 -2.32 -9.63 19.57
C GLU A 180 -1.76 -11.05 19.41
N THR A 181 -0.69 -11.22 18.65
CA THR A 181 0.00 -12.51 18.51
C THR A 181 0.50 -13.02 19.87
N ALA A 182 1.10 -12.14 20.69
CA ALA A 182 1.59 -12.50 22.02
C ALA A 182 0.46 -12.85 22.98
N THR A 183 -0.69 -12.18 22.88
CA THR A 183 -1.89 -12.51 23.67
C THR A 183 -2.44 -13.88 23.30
N ALA A 184 -2.57 -14.16 21.99
CA ALA A 184 -2.98 -15.47 21.50
C ALA A 184 -1.99 -16.58 21.91
N ALA A 185 -0.69 -16.31 21.83
CA ALA A 185 0.35 -17.26 22.22
C ALA A 185 0.22 -17.70 23.68
N ARG A 186 0.00 -16.76 24.61
CA ARG A 186 -0.26 -17.09 26.02
C ARG A 186 -1.49 -17.99 26.19
N ALA A 187 -2.58 -17.69 25.48
CA ALA A 187 -3.81 -18.47 25.54
C ALA A 187 -3.65 -19.90 24.99
N LEU A 188 -2.78 -20.07 23.99
CA LEU A 188 -2.53 -21.34 23.29
C LEU A 188 -1.36 -22.15 23.90
N GLY A 189 -0.71 -21.66 24.96
CA GLY A 189 0.47 -22.28 25.54
C GLY A 189 1.67 -22.32 24.59
N VAL A 190 1.85 -21.27 23.79
CA VAL A 190 2.94 -21.13 22.82
C VAL A 190 3.92 -20.06 23.29
N THR A 191 5.21 -20.37 23.23
CA THR A 191 6.31 -19.40 23.45
C THR A 191 6.69 -18.77 22.11
N LEU A 192 6.88 -17.44 22.10
CA LEU A 192 7.31 -16.71 20.91
C LEU A 192 8.81 -16.37 20.97
N GLN A 193 9.53 -16.65 19.89
CA GLN A 193 10.85 -16.12 19.63
C GLN A 193 10.75 -14.96 18.63
N LEU A 194 11.21 -13.77 18.98
CA LEU A 194 11.10 -12.58 18.13
C LEU A 194 12.32 -12.45 17.23
N LEU A 195 12.12 -12.51 15.92
CA LEU A 195 13.13 -12.32 14.88
C LEU A 195 12.93 -10.96 14.23
N GLN A 196 13.76 -9.99 14.63
CA GLN A 196 13.72 -8.64 14.10
C GLN A 196 14.57 -8.55 12.82
N GLY A 197 13.93 -8.29 11.67
CA GLY A 197 14.62 -8.20 10.39
C GLY A 197 14.34 -6.89 9.67
N HIS A 198 15.40 -6.26 9.19
CA HIS A 198 15.36 -5.00 8.44
C HIS A 198 15.96 -5.16 7.04
N ARG A 199 16.93 -6.05 6.90
CA ARG A 199 17.78 -6.18 5.71
C ARG A 199 17.87 -7.64 5.26
N ALA A 200 17.99 -7.85 3.95
CA ALA A 200 18.03 -9.18 3.34
C ALA A 200 19.23 -10.03 3.80
N ASP A 201 20.37 -9.40 4.07
CA ASP A 201 21.60 -10.05 4.54
C ASP A 201 21.51 -10.59 5.97
N GLU A 202 20.51 -10.14 6.75
CA GLU A 202 20.23 -10.63 8.12
C GLU A 202 19.48 -11.96 8.13
N LEU A 203 18.78 -12.32 7.05
CA LEU A 203 17.83 -13.45 7.03
C LEU A 203 18.49 -14.78 7.43
N GLU A 204 19.68 -15.10 6.91
CA GLU A 204 20.37 -16.34 7.28
C GLU A 204 20.66 -16.43 8.79
N ASN A 205 21.08 -15.30 9.39
CA ASN A 205 21.36 -15.24 10.82
C ASN A 205 20.09 -15.35 11.67
N LEU A 206 18.97 -14.73 11.21
CA LEU A 206 17.68 -14.83 11.88
C LEU A 206 17.14 -16.26 11.86
N PHE A 207 17.23 -16.94 10.73
CA PHE A 207 16.84 -18.34 10.64
C PHE A 207 17.78 -19.27 11.42
N ALA A 208 19.08 -18.97 11.44
CA ALA A 208 20.03 -19.70 12.31
C ALA A 208 19.70 -19.49 13.80
N ALA A 209 19.24 -18.30 14.20
CA ALA A 209 18.75 -18.04 15.56
C ALA A 209 17.50 -18.85 15.88
N ALA A 210 16.53 -18.93 14.95
CA ALA A 210 15.34 -19.77 15.11
C ALA A 210 15.72 -21.23 15.34
N ALA A 211 16.66 -21.76 14.57
CA ALA A 211 17.13 -23.13 14.73
C ALA A 211 17.86 -23.36 16.07
N ARG A 212 18.71 -22.42 16.52
CA ARG A 212 19.42 -22.53 17.82
C ARG A 212 18.44 -22.59 19.02
N GLU A 213 17.38 -21.79 18.97
CA GLU A 213 16.33 -21.78 20.01
C GLU A 213 15.26 -22.84 19.77
N ARG A 214 15.46 -23.71 18.77
CA ARG A 214 14.56 -24.83 18.45
C ARG A 214 13.11 -24.39 18.17
N SER A 215 12.93 -23.28 17.46
CA SER A 215 11.61 -22.91 16.96
C SER A 215 11.05 -24.03 16.09
N GLU A 216 9.79 -24.38 16.32
CA GLU A 216 9.10 -25.50 15.68
C GLU A 216 8.20 -25.03 14.51
N ALA A 217 7.93 -23.72 14.45
CA ALA A 217 7.18 -23.08 13.39
C ALA A 217 7.57 -21.61 13.25
N LEU A 218 7.10 -20.97 12.18
CA LEU A 218 7.38 -19.57 11.86
C LEU A 218 6.07 -18.83 11.54
N ILE A 219 5.92 -17.62 12.06
CA ILE A 219 4.95 -16.64 11.58
C ILE A 219 5.72 -15.48 10.96
N VAL A 220 5.33 -15.04 9.75
CA VAL A 220 5.90 -13.88 9.07
C VAL A 220 4.82 -12.81 8.95
N PHE A 221 5.05 -11.65 9.57
CA PHE A 221 4.12 -10.55 9.50
C PHE A 221 4.08 -9.91 8.13
N ALA A 222 2.94 -9.29 7.83
CA ALA A 222 2.67 -8.67 6.54
C ALA A 222 3.30 -7.27 6.45
N HIS A 223 4.58 -7.17 6.08
CA HIS A 223 5.31 -5.90 5.93
C HIS A 223 6.25 -5.89 4.71
N GLY A 224 6.63 -4.68 4.25
CA GLY A 224 7.36 -4.49 2.99
C GLY A 224 8.67 -5.27 2.90
N PHE A 225 9.48 -5.29 3.96
CA PHE A 225 10.72 -6.08 4.01
C PHE A 225 10.46 -7.57 3.73
N ALA A 226 9.47 -8.17 4.41
CA ALA A 226 9.12 -9.58 4.20
C ALA A 226 8.64 -9.83 2.77
N TYR A 227 7.81 -8.94 2.22
CA TYR A 227 7.30 -9.07 0.84
C TYR A 227 8.43 -9.06 -0.20
N ARG A 228 9.36 -8.12 -0.09
CA ARG A 228 10.51 -8.05 -1.02
C ARG A 228 11.39 -9.30 -0.97
N ASN A 229 11.48 -9.93 0.19
CA ASN A 229 12.31 -11.12 0.42
C ASN A 229 11.52 -12.43 0.46
N ARG A 230 10.27 -12.45 -0.01
CA ARG A 230 9.34 -13.58 0.14
C ARG A 230 9.88 -14.92 -0.36
N SER A 231 10.52 -14.93 -1.52
CA SER A 231 11.11 -16.16 -2.09
C SER A 231 12.23 -16.69 -1.20
N ARG A 232 13.10 -15.81 -0.70
CA ARG A 232 14.19 -16.19 0.17
C ARG A 232 13.69 -16.67 1.54
N ILE A 233 12.70 -16.00 2.11
CA ILE A 233 12.09 -16.39 3.39
C ILE A 233 11.40 -17.76 3.25
N ALA A 234 10.62 -17.97 2.18
CA ALA A 234 9.97 -19.25 1.92
C ALA A 234 10.99 -20.38 1.73
N GLU A 235 12.07 -20.16 0.97
CA GLU A 235 13.16 -21.11 0.80
C GLU A 235 13.84 -21.48 2.13
N LEU A 236 14.16 -20.47 2.96
CA LEU A 236 14.81 -20.69 4.27
C LEU A 236 13.90 -21.49 5.22
N ALA A 237 12.61 -21.18 5.26
CA ALA A 237 11.62 -21.92 6.04
C ALA A 237 11.54 -23.39 5.58
N ALA A 238 11.49 -23.63 4.27
CA ALA A 238 11.45 -24.97 3.69
C ALA A 238 12.76 -25.76 3.97
N ARG A 239 13.92 -25.14 3.82
CA ARG A 239 15.23 -25.75 4.11
C ARG A 239 15.34 -26.22 5.56
N GLN A 240 14.80 -25.43 6.51
CA GLN A 240 14.79 -25.76 7.93
C GLN A 240 13.58 -26.61 8.35
N ARG A 241 12.69 -26.96 7.39
CA ARG A 241 11.45 -27.70 7.65
C ARG A 241 10.58 -27.03 8.72
N LEU A 242 10.59 -25.71 8.76
CA LEU A 242 9.74 -24.91 9.64
C LEU A 242 8.37 -24.73 9.00
N PRO A 243 7.29 -25.30 9.54
CA PRO A 243 5.95 -24.93 9.14
C PRO A 243 5.76 -23.41 9.28
N ALA A 244 5.39 -22.73 8.18
CA ALA A 244 5.36 -21.29 8.18
C ALA A 244 3.98 -20.77 7.77
N MET A 245 3.47 -19.79 8.56
CA MET A 245 2.26 -19.03 8.31
C MET A 245 2.63 -17.61 7.87
N PHE A 246 2.12 -17.21 6.71
CA PHE A 246 2.39 -15.91 6.11
C PHE A 246 1.14 -15.03 6.09
N GLY A 247 1.32 -13.71 6.00
CA GLY A 247 0.22 -12.80 5.74
C GLY A 247 -0.29 -12.92 4.30
N TRP A 248 0.58 -12.79 3.31
CA TRP A 248 0.18 -12.71 1.90
C TRP A 248 0.28 -14.04 1.16
N ARG A 249 -0.67 -14.25 0.19
CA ARG A 249 -0.71 -15.42 -0.68
C ARG A 249 0.53 -15.56 -1.58
N GLU A 250 1.17 -14.44 -1.92
CA GLU A 250 2.38 -14.39 -2.75
C GLU A 250 3.56 -15.14 -2.12
N PHE A 251 3.51 -15.37 -0.81
CA PHE A 251 4.47 -16.27 -0.16
C PHE A 251 4.20 -17.73 -0.50
N VAL A 252 2.92 -18.13 -0.61
CA VAL A 252 2.55 -19.49 -1.02
C VAL A 252 2.93 -19.71 -2.48
N GLU A 253 2.71 -18.72 -3.34
CA GLU A 253 3.17 -18.74 -4.74
C GLU A 253 4.71 -18.84 -4.85
N ALA A 254 5.44 -18.29 -3.87
CA ALA A 254 6.89 -18.40 -3.76
C ALA A 254 7.40 -19.69 -3.08
N GLY A 255 6.50 -20.66 -2.80
CA GLY A 255 6.85 -21.93 -2.16
C GLY A 255 6.62 -22.00 -0.65
N GLY A 256 5.99 -20.99 -0.05
CA GLY A 256 5.56 -21.00 1.35
C GLY A 256 4.38 -21.93 1.62
N LEU A 257 4.24 -22.40 2.86
CA LEU A 257 3.29 -23.45 3.21
C LEU A 257 1.83 -22.96 3.26
N MET A 258 1.54 -21.87 3.97
CA MET A 258 0.18 -21.34 4.14
C MET A 258 0.16 -19.85 4.39
N SER A 259 -0.92 -19.19 3.99
CA SER A 259 -1.15 -17.76 4.25
C SER A 259 -2.58 -17.48 4.69
N TYR A 260 -2.74 -16.42 5.51
CA TYR A 260 -4.05 -15.96 5.94
C TYR A 260 -4.06 -14.47 6.20
N LEU A 261 -4.79 -13.72 5.37
CA LEU A 261 -4.96 -12.27 5.48
C LEU A 261 -6.27 -11.83 4.81
N SER A 262 -6.78 -10.68 5.20
CA SER A 262 -7.92 -10.02 4.57
C SER A 262 -7.64 -8.53 4.35
N LEU A 263 -8.28 -7.96 3.33
CA LEU A 263 -8.29 -6.54 3.03
C LEU A 263 -9.68 -5.96 3.33
N ILE A 264 -9.73 -4.75 3.83
CA ILE A 264 -10.94 -3.97 3.98
C ILE A 264 -10.80 -2.62 3.27
N HIS A 265 -11.86 -2.19 2.59
CA HIS A 265 -11.94 -0.88 1.97
C HIS A 265 -12.34 0.17 3.01
N ILE A 266 -11.57 1.26 3.07
CA ILE A 266 -11.87 2.44 3.87
C ILE A 266 -12.78 3.32 3.05
N SER A 267 -14.09 3.32 3.36
CA SER A 267 -15.09 4.12 2.62
C SER A 267 -15.26 5.49 3.27
N GLU A 268 -15.19 6.56 2.48
CA GLU A 268 -15.78 7.83 2.88
C GLU A 268 -17.29 7.77 2.68
N PRO A 269 -18.09 8.39 3.57
CA PRO A 269 -19.49 8.63 3.26
C PRO A 269 -19.53 9.49 2.00
N THR A 270 -20.20 9.00 0.95
CA THR A 270 -20.48 9.78 -0.24
C THR A 270 -21.11 11.09 0.18
N ARG A 271 -20.39 12.20 0.05
CA ARG A 271 -21.03 13.51 0.15
C ARG A 271 -21.99 13.60 -1.04
N PRO A 272 -23.29 13.84 -0.82
CA PRO A 272 -24.13 14.20 -1.94
C PRO A 272 -23.58 15.51 -2.52
N TYR A 273 -23.24 15.48 -3.79
CA TYR A 273 -22.87 16.66 -4.57
C TYR A 273 -24.08 17.57 -4.76
#